data_a20e9be497b410ad1dc1bc21b0113dd2
#
_entry.id   a20e9be497b410ad1dc1bc21b0113dd2
#
_cell.length_a   1.000
_cell.length_b   1.000
_cell.length_c   1.000
_cell.angle_alpha   90.00
_cell.angle_beta   90.00
_cell.angle_gamma   90.00
#
_symmetry.space_group_name_H-M   'P 1'
#
loop_
_entity.id
_entity.type
_entity.pdbx_description
1 polymer ?
#
loop_
_entity_poly.entity_id
_entity_poly.type
_entity_poly.pdbx_seq_one_letter_code
_entity_poly.pdbx_strand_id
1 'polypeptide(L)'
;MPETDDKRARRGTMALFAASAVLAVVGATLLLGTGGGERPATSAPAPTAAASSPGTPHRGAPDRRAPSPTPSAASSSSAPSVTPAEPRPVPQPMQDAARAFVVAWASHDARPGKDTSYDDASRRAADHAAGDLAQDLRTRTSGSAGAQQWQSWTSGRVQVTASVQRVSLPDGAPAPTQDSGFARVLYTVTQKPAAGAPTTSEQHVALKLRRGTDGTWRVVGLPDV
;
A
#
# COMPACT_ATOMS: atom_id res chain seq x y z
N MET A 1 -31.20 14.26 -14.71
CA MET A 1 -30.85 13.66 -13.43
C MET A 1 -29.80 12.56 -13.66
N PRO A 2 -28.48 12.85 -13.59
CA PRO A 2 -27.46 11.81 -13.76
C PRO A 2 -26.52 11.71 -12.54
N GLU A 3 -27.04 11.72 -11.30
CA GLU A 3 -26.19 11.78 -10.09
C GLU A 3 -26.02 10.43 -9.38
N THR A 4 -26.68 9.39 -9.86
CA THR A 4 -26.70 8.07 -9.22
C THR A 4 -25.62 7.12 -9.72
N ASP A 5 -25.06 7.33 -10.91
CA ASP A 5 -24.08 6.42 -11.51
C ASP A 5 -22.64 6.61 -10.98
N ASP A 6 -22.28 7.85 -10.61
CA ASP A 6 -20.94 8.15 -10.06
C ASP A 6 -20.66 7.51 -8.69
N LYS A 7 -21.70 7.36 -7.88
CA LYS A 7 -21.57 6.70 -6.56
C LYS A 7 -21.34 5.19 -6.65
N ARG A 8 -21.87 4.54 -7.71
CA ARG A 8 -21.66 3.11 -7.95
C ARG A 8 -20.26 2.80 -8.48
N ALA A 9 -19.73 3.64 -9.35
CA ALA A 9 -18.38 3.48 -9.90
C ALA A 9 -17.29 3.58 -8.81
N ARG A 10 -17.44 4.52 -7.87
CA ARG A 10 -16.50 4.70 -6.75
C ARG A 10 -16.49 3.53 -5.77
N ARG A 11 -17.62 2.82 -5.61
CA ARG A 11 -17.71 1.65 -4.73
C ARG A 11 -16.99 0.41 -5.27
N GLY A 12 -16.87 0.27 -6.58
CA GLY A 12 -16.19 -0.86 -7.23
C GLY A 12 -14.66 -0.81 -7.11
N THR A 13 -14.07 0.38 -7.12
CA THR A 13 -12.62 0.56 -7.14
C THR A 13 -11.98 0.27 -5.78
N MET A 14 -12.63 0.64 -4.67
CA MET A 14 -12.12 0.33 -3.33
C MET A 14 -12.03 -1.18 -3.01
N ALA A 15 -12.89 -2.00 -3.62
CA ALA A 15 -12.87 -3.44 -3.40
C ALA A 15 -11.64 -4.14 -4.01
N LEU A 16 -11.08 -3.59 -5.08
CA LEU A 16 -9.92 -4.17 -5.78
C LEU A 16 -8.61 -3.98 -5.03
N PHE A 17 -8.41 -2.86 -4.34
CA PHE A 17 -7.13 -2.58 -3.65
C PHE A 17 -6.96 -3.36 -2.34
N ALA A 18 -8.04 -3.60 -1.59
CA ALA A 18 -7.97 -4.45 -0.40
C ALA A 18 -7.63 -5.92 -0.75
N ALA A 19 -8.06 -6.40 -1.92
CA ALA A 19 -7.76 -7.75 -2.40
C ALA A 19 -6.31 -7.89 -2.89
N SER A 20 -5.71 -6.84 -3.46
CA SER A 20 -4.35 -6.89 -4.00
C SER A 20 -3.28 -7.04 -2.92
N ALA A 21 -3.42 -6.37 -1.78
CA ALA A 21 -2.49 -6.48 -0.66
C ALA A 21 -2.48 -7.89 -0.04
N VAL A 22 -3.63 -8.57 -0.03
CA VAL A 22 -3.76 -9.93 0.49
C VAL A 22 -3.19 -10.98 -0.47
N LEU A 23 -3.36 -10.80 -1.78
CA LEU A 23 -2.82 -11.72 -2.79
C LEU A 23 -1.28 -11.73 -2.85
N ALA A 24 -0.62 -10.60 -2.60
CA ALA A 24 0.84 -10.54 -2.56
C ALA A 24 1.42 -11.39 -1.41
N VAL A 25 0.74 -11.48 -0.28
CA VAL A 25 1.18 -12.27 0.88
C VAL A 25 0.95 -13.77 0.64
N VAL A 26 -0.16 -14.16 0.01
CA VAL A 26 -0.46 -15.56 -0.30
C VAL A 26 0.46 -16.10 -1.40
N GLY A 27 0.82 -15.28 -2.40
CA GLY A 27 1.75 -15.68 -3.46
C GLY A 27 3.16 -16.00 -2.94
N ALA A 28 3.67 -15.25 -1.97
CA ALA A 28 4.98 -15.47 -1.39
C ALA A 28 5.08 -16.77 -0.57
N THR A 29 4.01 -17.16 0.11
CA THR A 29 3.99 -18.39 0.91
C THR A 29 3.92 -19.66 0.07
N LEU A 30 3.27 -19.62 -1.11
CA LEU A 30 3.21 -20.75 -2.03
C LEU A 30 4.56 -20.99 -2.76
N LEU A 31 5.31 -19.94 -3.04
CA LEU A 31 6.64 -20.03 -3.66
C LEU A 31 7.73 -20.58 -2.72
N LEU A 32 7.58 -20.39 -1.42
CA LEU A 32 8.56 -20.85 -0.41
C LEU A 32 8.23 -22.24 0.16
N GLY A 33 7.02 -22.78 -0.07
CA GLY A 33 6.53 -24.03 0.51
C GLY A 33 6.71 -25.28 -0.35
N THR A 34 7.20 -25.21 -1.59
CA THR A 34 7.35 -26.37 -2.49
C THR A 34 8.79 -26.78 -2.75
N GLY A 35 9.63 -26.71 -1.74
CA GLY A 35 11.01 -27.19 -1.80
C GLY A 35 11.22 -28.53 -1.07
N GLY A 36 10.73 -29.63 -1.61
CA GLY A 36 11.00 -30.93 -1.04
C GLY A 36 10.29 -32.07 -1.80
N GLY A 37 10.86 -32.55 -2.88
CA GLY A 37 10.35 -33.70 -3.62
C GLY A 37 11.32 -34.11 -4.73
N GLU A 38 11.89 -35.29 -4.57
CA GLU A 38 12.88 -35.96 -5.38
C GLU A 38 12.68 -35.87 -6.91
N ARG A 39 13.82 -35.73 -7.61
CA ARG A 39 13.96 -35.92 -9.05
C ARG A 39 13.91 -37.39 -9.45
N PRO A 40 13.28 -37.73 -10.58
CA PRO A 40 13.92 -38.67 -11.50
C PRO A 40 14.48 -37.91 -12.72
N ALA A 41 15.71 -38.21 -13.02
CA ALA A 41 16.43 -37.79 -14.20
C ALA A 41 15.81 -38.35 -15.45
N THR A 42 15.57 -37.50 -16.46
CA THR A 42 15.44 -37.95 -17.85
C THR A 42 16.14 -36.96 -18.75
N SER A 43 17.00 -37.53 -19.54
CA SER A 43 17.98 -36.98 -20.46
C SER A 43 17.43 -36.02 -21.54
N ALA A 44 18.35 -35.17 -22.00
CA ALA A 44 18.31 -34.16 -23.04
C ALA A 44 17.80 -34.64 -24.41
N PRO A 45 17.59 -33.72 -25.40
CA PRO A 45 18.71 -33.25 -26.20
C PRO A 45 18.75 -31.74 -26.49
N ALA A 46 19.95 -31.26 -26.78
CA ALA A 46 20.25 -29.93 -27.26
C ALA A 46 19.81 -29.71 -28.71
N PRO A 47 19.53 -28.48 -29.12
CA PRO A 47 19.79 -28.07 -30.48
C PRO A 47 20.82 -26.94 -30.57
N THR A 48 21.89 -27.25 -31.21
CA THR A 48 22.60 -26.67 -32.35
C THR A 48 22.59 -25.15 -32.51
N ALA A 49 23.80 -24.64 -32.51
CA ALA A 49 24.22 -23.33 -32.96
C ALA A 49 23.97 -23.06 -34.44
N ALA A 50 23.62 -21.83 -34.79
CA ALA A 50 23.85 -21.22 -36.09
C ALA A 50 24.18 -19.75 -35.82
N ALA A 51 25.41 -19.33 -35.91
CA ALA A 51 26.21 -18.87 -37.02
C ALA A 51 25.80 -17.47 -37.53
N SER A 52 26.60 -16.47 -37.15
CA SER A 52 27.35 -15.50 -37.99
C SER A 52 26.57 -14.65 -39.01
N SER A 53 26.72 -13.33 -38.90
CA SER A 53 27.44 -12.59 -39.93
C SER A 53 27.73 -11.13 -39.50
N PRO A 54 28.90 -10.58 -39.90
CA PRO A 54 29.33 -9.22 -39.59
C PRO A 54 29.01 -8.25 -40.69
N GLY A 55 28.66 -7.02 -40.38
CA GLY A 55 28.40 -5.93 -41.34
C GLY A 55 29.20 -4.67 -41.01
N THR A 56 30.23 -4.50 -41.69
CA THR A 56 31.11 -3.45 -42.26
C THR A 56 30.97 -2.00 -41.76
N PRO A 57 32.09 -1.28 -41.65
CA PRO A 57 32.16 0.09 -41.17
C PRO A 57 31.95 1.11 -42.30
N HIS A 58 31.26 2.20 -42.01
CA HIS A 58 31.25 3.37 -42.89
C HIS A 58 32.08 4.49 -42.27
N ARG A 59 33.19 4.74 -42.98
CA ARG A 59 34.11 5.85 -42.87
C ARG A 59 33.57 7.01 -43.71
N GLY A 60 33.56 8.24 -43.13
CA GLY A 60 33.20 9.45 -43.86
C GLY A 60 33.30 10.68 -43.00
N ALA A 61 34.47 11.29 -42.94
CA ALA A 61 34.63 12.70 -42.67
C ALA A 61 34.43 13.51 -43.97
N PRO A 62 34.06 14.79 -43.98
CA PRO A 62 35.03 15.83 -43.55
C PRO A 62 34.47 17.10 -42.85
N ASP A 63 35.36 17.73 -42.16
CA ASP A 63 35.48 19.14 -41.81
C ASP A 63 34.40 20.11 -42.32
N ARG A 64 33.74 20.79 -41.36
CA ARG A 64 33.35 22.19 -41.55
C ARG A 64 33.52 22.95 -40.24
N ARG A 65 34.61 23.68 -40.20
CA ARG A 65 34.93 24.77 -39.29
C ARG A 65 33.89 25.89 -39.44
N ALA A 66 33.19 26.27 -38.41
CA ALA A 66 32.35 27.45 -38.35
C ALA A 66 32.60 28.18 -37.01
N PRO A 67 32.51 29.52 -36.99
CA PRO A 67 33.23 30.40 -36.04
C PRO A 67 32.56 30.41 -34.67
N SER A 68 33.41 30.58 -33.62
CA SER A 68 33.02 30.75 -32.23
C SER A 68 32.13 31.99 -32.02
N PRO A 69 30.97 31.85 -31.36
CA PRO A 69 30.29 33.01 -30.83
C PRO A 69 30.92 33.40 -29.48
N THR A 70 31.20 34.67 -29.36
CA THR A 70 31.63 35.42 -28.20
C THR A 70 30.76 35.10 -26.96
N PRO A 71 31.34 34.87 -25.76
CA PRO A 71 30.56 34.68 -24.55
C PRO A 71 29.93 36.02 -24.13
N SER A 72 28.63 36.12 -24.34
CA SER A 72 27.81 37.17 -23.76
C SER A 72 27.68 36.89 -22.25
N ALA A 73 28.17 37.82 -21.43
CA ALA A 73 28.07 37.76 -19.98
C ALA A 73 26.60 37.66 -19.56
N ALA A 74 26.17 36.44 -19.22
CA ALA A 74 24.89 36.20 -18.60
C ALA A 74 24.94 36.65 -17.15
N SER A 75 24.22 37.74 -16.87
CA SER A 75 23.93 38.20 -15.51
C SER A 75 23.35 37.04 -14.69
N SER A 76 24.14 36.58 -13.72
CA SER A 76 23.67 35.58 -12.74
C SER A 76 22.57 36.19 -11.88
N SER A 77 21.34 36.01 -12.28
CA SER A 77 20.18 36.27 -11.44
C SER A 77 20.18 35.22 -10.34
N SER A 78 20.62 35.60 -9.14
CA SER A 78 20.54 34.74 -7.96
C SER A 78 19.08 34.41 -7.70
N ALA A 79 18.63 33.19 -8.08
CA ALA A 79 17.36 32.69 -7.69
C ALA A 79 17.30 32.60 -6.15
N PRO A 80 16.20 33.05 -5.51
CA PRO A 80 16.05 32.91 -4.07
C PRO A 80 16.16 31.44 -3.71
N SER A 81 17.10 31.09 -2.83
CA SER A 81 17.22 29.77 -2.25
C SER A 81 15.95 29.49 -1.48
N VAL A 82 15.02 28.71 -2.07
CA VAL A 82 13.85 28.18 -1.36
C VAL A 82 14.41 27.14 -0.39
N THR A 83 14.57 27.55 0.86
CA THR A 83 14.83 26.59 1.96
C THR A 83 13.68 25.59 1.94
N PRO A 84 13.95 24.26 1.80
CA PRO A 84 12.89 23.26 1.87
C PRO A 84 12.15 23.45 3.20
N ALA A 85 10.85 23.70 3.13
CA ALA A 85 10.03 23.81 4.32
C ALA A 85 10.14 22.50 5.10
N GLU A 86 10.57 22.57 6.36
CA GLU A 86 10.64 21.40 7.24
C GLU A 86 9.29 20.68 7.23
N PRO A 87 9.27 19.34 7.08
CA PRO A 87 8.03 18.58 7.07
C PRO A 87 7.25 18.85 8.36
N ARG A 88 6.10 19.50 8.27
CA ARG A 88 5.28 19.78 9.44
C ARG A 88 4.82 18.47 10.04
N PRO A 89 5.07 18.21 11.32
CA PRO A 89 4.67 16.96 11.95
C PRO A 89 3.14 16.84 11.98
N VAL A 90 2.65 15.62 11.79
CA VAL A 90 1.23 15.31 12.02
C VAL A 90 0.91 15.55 13.50
N PRO A 91 -0.16 16.29 13.86
CA PRO A 91 -0.52 16.51 15.26
C PRO A 91 -0.73 15.20 16.02
N GLN A 92 -0.27 15.14 17.28
CA GLN A 92 -0.32 13.91 18.10
C GLN A 92 -1.73 13.27 18.15
N PRO A 93 -2.82 14.02 18.43
CA PRO A 93 -4.16 13.43 18.50
C PRO A 93 -4.61 12.80 17.17
N MET A 94 -4.15 13.35 16.03
CA MET A 94 -4.42 12.81 14.72
C MET A 94 -3.59 11.54 14.46
N GLN A 95 -2.33 11.49 14.95
CA GLN A 95 -1.51 10.28 14.89
C GLN A 95 -2.15 9.13 15.68
N ASP A 96 -2.65 9.43 16.89
CA ASP A 96 -3.26 8.43 17.77
C ASP A 96 -4.53 7.85 17.14
N ALA A 97 -5.37 8.69 16.54
CA ALA A 97 -6.55 8.24 15.80
C ALA A 97 -6.17 7.36 14.58
N ALA A 98 -5.16 7.76 13.83
CA ALA A 98 -4.66 6.98 12.69
C ALA A 98 -4.11 5.61 13.13
N ARG A 99 -3.35 5.56 14.23
CA ARG A 99 -2.83 4.30 14.81
C ARG A 99 -3.95 3.37 15.26
N ALA A 100 -4.90 3.90 16.02
CA ALA A 100 -6.03 3.12 16.53
C ALA A 100 -6.84 2.50 15.37
N PHE A 101 -7.13 3.29 14.33
CA PHE A 101 -7.82 2.82 13.15
C PHE A 101 -7.05 1.67 12.46
N VAL A 102 -5.75 1.86 12.17
CA VAL A 102 -4.97 0.86 11.43
C VAL A 102 -4.83 -0.43 12.23
N VAL A 103 -4.60 -0.36 13.53
CA VAL A 103 -4.53 -1.53 14.40
C VAL A 103 -5.85 -2.29 14.39
N ALA A 104 -6.98 -1.59 14.52
CA ALA A 104 -8.31 -2.22 14.50
C ALA A 104 -8.63 -2.85 13.13
N TRP A 105 -8.25 -2.17 12.03
CA TRP A 105 -8.58 -2.56 10.66
C TRP A 105 -7.72 -3.71 10.14
N ALA A 106 -6.42 -3.73 10.47
CA ALA A 106 -5.45 -4.67 9.90
C ALA A 106 -5.14 -5.86 10.82
N SER A 107 -5.71 -5.92 12.03
CA SER A 107 -5.53 -7.06 12.93
C SER A 107 -6.73 -8.01 12.86
N HIS A 108 -6.44 -9.32 12.86
CA HIS A 108 -7.45 -10.39 12.86
C HIS A 108 -7.01 -11.51 13.80
N ASP A 109 -7.97 -12.18 14.43
CA ASP A 109 -7.68 -13.30 15.29
C ASP A 109 -8.60 -14.49 14.96
N ALA A 110 -8.10 -15.40 14.12
CA ALA A 110 -8.86 -16.58 13.69
C ALA A 110 -8.75 -17.77 14.66
N ARG A 111 -8.27 -17.55 15.89
CA ARG A 111 -8.27 -18.56 16.94
C ARG A 111 -9.69 -18.78 17.49
N PRO A 112 -10.00 -19.98 17.99
CA PRO A 112 -11.32 -20.27 18.55
C PRO A 112 -11.76 -19.27 19.62
N GLY A 113 -13.02 -18.80 19.52
CA GLY A 113 -13.59 -17.85 20.49
C GLY A 113 -13.14 -16.39 20.34
N LYS A 114 -12.47 -16.05 19.24
CA LYS A 114 -12.05 -14.69 18.87
C LYS A 114 -12.92 -14.15 17.73
N ASP A 115 -12.30 -13.63 16.65
CA ASP A 115 -13.06 -13.15 15.50
C ASP A 115 -13.86 -14.31 14.86
N THR A 116 -15.02 -13.99 14.30
CA THR A 116 -15.92 -14.95 13.66
C THR A 116 -15.86 -14.89 12.14
N SER A 117 -15.35 -13.79 11.60
CA SER A 117 -15.22 -13.55 10.16
C SER A 117 -14.07 -12.58 9.85
N TYR A 118 -13.69 -12.57 8.59
CA TYR A 118 -12.73 -11.58 8.06
C TYR A 118 -13.20 -10.14 8.30
N ASP A 119 -14.51 -9.90 8.27
CA ASP A 119 -15.09 -8.56 8.36
C ASP A 119 -15.15 -8.00 9.80
N ASP A 120 -14.81 -8.80 10.82
CA ASP A 120 -14.81 -8.34 12.22
C ASP A 120 -13.81 -7.19 12.44
N ALA A 121 -12.67 -7.22 11.76
CA ALA A 121 -11.69 -6.14 11.78
C ALA A 121 -12.25 -4.84 11.20
N SER A 122 -13.00 -4.92 10.09
CA SER A 122 -13.68 -3.75 9.51
C SER A 122 -14.70 -3.16 10.48
N ARG A 123 -15.47 -4.00 11.18
CA ARG A 123 -16.43 -3.55 12.19
C ARG A 123 -15.75 -2.85 13.37
N ARG A 124 -14.63 -3.37 13.86
CA ARG A 124 -13.81 -2.70 14.90
C ARG A 124 -13.26 -1.37 14.42
N ALA A 125 -12.76 -1.31 13.19
CA ALA A 125 -12.22 -0.09 12.61
C ALA A 125 -13.28 1.01 12.44
N ALA A 126 -14.55 0.64 12.25
CA ALA A 126 -15.66 1.58 12.14
C ALA A 126 -15.83 2.46 13.39
N ASP A 127 -15.40 2.01 14.57
CA ASP A 127 -15.46 2.79 15.82
C ASP A 127 -14.42 3.92 15.84
N HIS A 128 -13.38 3.82 15.02
CA HIS A 128 -12.35 4.83 14.81
C HIS A 128 -12.58 5.66 13.53
N ALA A 129 -13.68 5.40 12.82
CA ALA A 129 -14.07 6.09 11.61
C ALA A 129 -15.31 6.97 11.82
N ALA A 130 -15.62 7.83 10.85
CA ALA A 130 -16.82 8.65 10.86
C ALA A 130 -17.41 8.79 9.44
N GLY A 131 -18.68 9.25 9.39
CA GLY A 131 -19.41 9.46 8.14
C GLY A 131 -19.64 8.19 7.35
N ASP A 132 -19.60 8.31 6.03
CA ASP A 132 -19.86 7.21 5.09
C ASP A 132 -18.86 6.04 5.28
N LEU A 133 -17.59 6.35 5.59
CA LEU A 133 -16.58 5.31 5.84
C LEU A 133 -16.96 4.41 7.02
N ALA A 134 -17.43 4.99 8.12
CA ALA A 134 -17.83 4.21 9.29
C ALA A 134 -19.01 3.28 8.96
N GLN A 135 -19.97 3.76 8.17
CA GLN A 135 -21.09 2.95 7.73
C GLN A 135 -20.65 1.84 6.76
N ASP A 136 -19.81 2.17 5.78
CA ASP A 136 -19.27 1.19 4.83
C ASP A 136 -18.49 0.08 5.56
N LEU A 137 -17.68 0.41 6.56
CA LEU A 137 -16.92 -0.57 7.33
C LEU A 137 -17.82 -1.50 8.17
N ARG A 138 -18.96 -1.01 8.68
CA ARG A 138 -19.91 -1.85 9.44
C ARG A 138 -20.70 -2.80 8.56
N THR A 139 -21.03 -2.39 7.33
CA THR A 139 -21.89 -3.14 6.42
C THR A 139 -21.12 -3.89 5.34
N ARG A 140 -19.82 -3.66 5.23
CA ARG A 140 -18.97 -4.28 4.21
C ARG A 140 -18.92 -5.80 4.39
N THR A 141 -18.97 -6.49 3.26
CA THR A 141 -18.61 -7.90 3.16
C THR A 141 -17.41 -8.03 2.23
N SER A 142 -16.41 -8.78 2.67
CA SER A 142 -15.16 -9.00 1.93
C SER A 142 -15.30 -9.93 0.72
N GLY A 143 -16.51 -10.48 0.49
CA GLY A 143 -16.80 -11.37 -0.61
C GLY A 143 -16.05 -12.71 -0.54
N SER A 144 -15.94 -13.39 -1.68
CA SER A 144 -15.34 -14.73 -1.76
C SER A 144 -13.85 -14.74 -1.39
N ALA A 145 -13.09 -13.72 -1.77
CA ALA A 145 -11.67 -13.64 -1.46
C ALA A 145 -11.42 -13.53 0.06
N GLY A 146 -12.17 -12.68 0.75
CA GLY A 146 -12.09 -12.58 2.22
C GLY A 146 -12.54 -13.85 2.91
N ALA A 147 -13.58 -14.51 2.40
CA ALA A 147 -14.05 -15.78 2.94
C ALA A 147 -12.99 -16.89 2.79
N GLN A 148 -12.33 -17.00 1.64
CA GLN A 148 -11.24 -17.95 1.43
C GLN A 148 -10.04 -17.67 2.34
N GLN A 149 -9.65 -16.40 2.47
CA GLN A 149 -8.58 -16.01 3.37
C GLN A 149 -8.92 -16.36 4.81
N TRP A 150 -10.18 -16.10 5.23
CA TRP A 150 -10.65 -16.44 6.56
C TRP A 150 -10.61 -17.93 6.83
N GLN A 151 -11.06 -18.78 5.89
CA GLN A 151 -10.97 -20.23 5.99
C GLN A 151 -9.53 -20.71 6.17
N SER A 152 -8.60 -20.16 5.39
CA SER A 152 -7.17 -20.46 5.53
C SER A 152 -6.64 -20.09 6.93
N TRP A 153 -7.00 -18.91 7.42
CA TRP A 153 -6.56 -18.47 8.75
C TRP A 153 -7.20 -19.29 9.87
N THR A 154 -8.47 -19.63 9.75
CA THR A 154 -9.18 -20.46 10.75
C THR A 154 -8.56 -21.86 10.83
N SER A 155 -8.26 -22.47 9.69
CA SER A 155 -7.60 -23.78 9.62
C SER A 155 -6.22 -23.76 10.29
N GLY A 156 -5.45 -22.69 10.08
CA GLY A 156 -4.14 -22.47 10.70
C GLY A 156 -4.20 -21.87 12.11
N ARG A 157 -5.39 -21.52 12.62
CA ARG A 157 -5.57 -20.76 13.89
C ARG A 157 -4.66 -19.52 13.94
N VAL A 158 -4.64 -18.77 12.84
CA VAL A 158 -3.71 -17.66 12.64
C VAL A 158 -4.14 -16.46 13.46
N GLN A 159 -3.19 -15.84 14.15
CA GLN A 159 -3.33 -14.50 14.71
C GLN A 159 -2.59 -13.52 13.81
N VAL A 160 -3.28 -12.50 13.31
CA VAL A 160 -2.73 -11.40 12.52
C VAL A 160 -2.69 -10.16 13.39
N THR A 161 -1.51 -9.59 13.58
CA THR A 161 -1.30 -8.41 14.40
C THR A 161 -0.68 -7.29 13.57
N ALA A 162 -1.32 -6.14 13.56
CA ALA A 162 -0.76 -4.92 12.97
C ALA A 162 -0.03 -4.10 14.03
N SER A 163 1.17 -3.64 13.73
CA SER A 163 2.00 -2.77 14.57
C SER A 163 2.42 -1.54 13.78
N VAL A 164 1.99 -0.36 14.24
CA VAL A 164 2.29 0.90 13.55
C VAL A 164 3.70 1.35 13.88
N GLN A 165 4.52 1.50 12.85
CA GLN A 165 5.90 1.94 12.94
C GLN A 165 6.02 3.47 12.90
N ARG A 166 5.30 4.12 11.99
CA ARG A 166 5.37 5.56 11.79
C ARG A 166 4.07 6.12 11.24
N VAL A 167 3.75 7.34 11.67
CA VAL A 167 2.69 8.18 11.08
C VAL A 167 3.34 9.45 10.57
N SER A 168 3.17 9.77 9.31
CA SER A 168 3.75 10.95 8.64
C SER A 168 2.70 11.61 7.75
N LEU A 169 2.99 12.81 7.29
CA LEU A 169 2.21 13.45 6.24
C LEU A 169 2.52 12.74 4.91
N PRO A 170 1.52 12.42 4.07
CA PRO A 170 1.78 11.93 2.72
C PRO A 170 2.48 12.99 1.88
N ASP A 171 3.31 12.55 0.92
CA ASP A 171 4.00 13.45 0.02
C ASP A 171 2.99 14.25 -0.82
N GLY A 172 3.21 15.56 -0.93
CA GLY A 172 2.30 16.46 -1.64
C GLY A 172 0.98 16.77 -0.93
N ALA A 173 0.71 16.18 0.23
CA ALA A 173 -0.50 16.50 0.97
C ALA A 173 -0.42 17.90 1.59
N PRO A 174 -1.57 18.62 1.67
CA PRO A 174 -1.62 19.91 2.34
C PRO A 174 -1.33 19.74 3.84
N ALA A 175 -0.77 20.79 4.44
CA ALA A 175 -0.55 20.82 5.89
C ALA A 175 -1.87 20.57 6.64
N PRO A 176 -1.83 19.82 7.77
CA PRO A 176 -3.01 19.63 8.59
C PRO A 176 -3.59 20.97 9.07
N THR A 177 -4.92 21.06 9.05
CA THR A 177 -5.67 22.17 9.64
C THR A 177 -6.12 21.81 11.05
N GLN A 178 -6.86 22.71 11.71
CA GLN A 178 -7.43 22.45 13.03
C GLN A 178 -8.44 21.28 13.02
N ASP A 179 -9.13 21.08 11.87
CA ASP A 179 -10.27 20.14 11.80
C ASP A 179 -10.09 19.02 10.77
N SER A 180 -9.04 19.06 9.96
CA SER A 180 -8.84 18.06 8.92
C SER A 180 -7.36 17.88 8.56
N GLY A 181 -7.01 16.70 8.07
CA GLY A 181 -5.67 16.42 7.58
C GLY A 181 -5.56 15.03 6.97
N PHE A 182 -4.37 14.76 6.46
CA PHE A 182 -3.99 13.47 5.90
C PHE A 182 -2.88 12.86 6.74
N ALA A 183 -2.84 11.54 6.80
CA ALA A 183 -1.77 10.80 7.43
C ALA A 183 -1.40 9.58 6.56
N ARG A 184 -0.11 9.35 6.36
CA ARG A 184 0.41 8.06 5.88
C ARG A 184 0.86 7.26 7.09
N VAL A 185 0.33 6.06 7.23
CA VAL A 185 0.69 5.13 8.29
C VAL A 185 1.53 4.01 7.70
N LEU A 186 2.75 3.86 8.18
CA LEU A 186 3.61 2.72 7.92
C LEU A 186 3.43 1.72 9.06
N TYR A 187 3.10 0.48 8.74
CA TYR A 187 2.83 -0.55 9.73
C TYR A 187 3.31 -1.92 9.27
N THR A 188 3.58 -2.76 10.23
CA THR A 188 3.99 -4.15 10.03
C THR A 188 2.83 -5.07 10.37
N VAL A 189 2.54 -6.02 9.50
CA VAL A 189 1.57 -7.10 9.73
C VAL A 189 2.35 -8.37 10.03
N THR A 190 2.13 -8.95 11.20
CA THR A 190 2.70 -10.24 11.60
C THR A 190 1.58 -11.27 11.63
N GLN A 191 1.72 -12.33 10.85
CA GLN A 191 0.83 -13.49 10.87
C GLN A 191 1.50 -14.61 11.66
N LYS A 192 0.88 -15.03 12.75
CA LYS A 192 1.38 -16.09 13.64
C LYS A 192 0.41 -17.26 13.60
N PRO A 193 0.69 -18.33 12.83
CA PRO A 193 -0.10 -19.55 12.86
C PRO A 193 0.13 -20.32 14.18
N ALA A 194 -0.79 -21.23 14.52
CA ALA A 194 -0.64 -22.12 15.68
C ALA A 194 0.57 -23.05 15.55
N ALA A 195 0.95 -23.42 14.32
CA ALA A 195 2.12 -24.23 14.01
C ALA A 195 2.88 -23.59 12.85
N GLY A 196 4.21 -23.60 12.93
CA GLY A 196 5.08 -22.98 11.93
C GLY A 196 5.66 -21.64 12.38
N ALA A 197 6.49 -21.06 11.53
CA ALA A 197 7.13 -19.77 11.80
C ALA A 197 6.16 -18.61 11.49
N PRO A 198 6.20 -17.54 12.27
CA PRO A 198 5.49 -16.33 11.92
C PRO A 198 6.03 -15.69 10.65
N THR A 199 5.15 -15.06 9.86
CA THR A 199 5.53 -14.26 8.70
C THR A 199 5.24 -12.80 8.99
N THR A 200 6.07 -11.91 8.43
CA THR A 200 5.96 -10.47 8.66
C THR A 200 6.05 -9.74 7.32
N SER A 201 5.20 -8.75 7.13
CA SER A 201 5.23 -7.87 5.96
C SER A 201 5.04 -6.42 6.37
N GLU A 202 5.73 -5.50 5.69
CA GLU A 202 5.56 -4.07 5.86
C GLU A 202 4.51 -3.55 4.86
N GLN A 203 3.65 -2.66 5.32
CA GLN A 203 2.57 -2.08 4.55
C GLN A 203 2.40 -0.61 4.89
N HIS A 204 1.73 0.12 4.01
CA HIS A 204 1.37 1.51 4.26
C HIS A 204 -0.06 1.81 3.78
N VAL A 205 -0.67 2.79 4.40
CA VAL A 205 -1.99 3.28 4.02
C VAL A 205 -2.05 4.79 4.21
N ALA A 206 -2.72 5.48 3.28
CA ALA A 206 -3.06 6.88 3.44
C ALA A 206 -4.47 7.01 4.03
N LEU A 207 -4.61 7.94 4.96
CA LEU A 207 -5.84 8.19 5.68
C LEU A 207 -6.21 9.67 5.55
N LYS A 208 -7.49 9.96 5.32
CA LYS A 208 -8.06 11.29 5.52
C LYS A 208 -8.74 11.31 6.89
N LEU A 209 -8.36 12.26 7.72
CA LEU A 209 -8.91 12.40 9.07
C LEU A 209 -9.65 13.72 9.21
N ARG A 210 -10.67 13.72 10.06
CA ARG A 210 -11.43 14.90 10.44
C ARG A 210 -11.67 14.89 11.94
N ARG A 211 -11.66 16.09 12.52
CA ARG A 211 -12.04 16.30 13.91
C ARG A 211 -13.55 16.46 14.00
N GLY A 212 -14.17 15.67 14.86
CA GLY A 212 -15.61 15.79 15.15
C GLY A 212 -15.93 16.99 16.04
N THR A 213 -17.20 17.27 16.20
CA THR A 213 -17.71 18.33 17.13
C THR A 213 -17.40 18.01 18.58
N ASP A 214 -17.18 16.74 18.91
CA ASP A 214 -16.71 16.23 20.18
C ASP A 214 -15.20 16.42 20.41
N GLY A 215 -14.51 17.04 19.48
CA GLY A 215 -13.06 17.22 19.51
C GLY A 215 -12.22 15.99 19.17
N THR A 216 -12.84 14.84 18.92
CA THR A 216 -12.16 13.58 18.63
C THR A 216 -11.81 13.47 17.14
N TRP A 217 -10.59 13.06 16.84
CA TRP A 217 -10.16 12.76 15.47
C TRP A 217 -10.65 11.39 15.04
N ARG A 218 -11.20 11.30 13.82
CA ARG A 218 -11.67 10.05 13.21
C ARG A 218 -11.27 9.98 11.74
N VAL A 219 -11.09 8.77 11.25
CA VAL A 219 -10.83 8.53 9.81
C VAL A 219 -12.15 8.67 9.04
N VAL A 220 -12.12 9.46 7.98
CA VAL A 220 -13.29 9.73 7.13
C VAL A 220 -13.10 9.27 5.68
N GLY A 221 -11.91 8.76 5.33
CA GLY A 221 -11.64 8.26 3.99
C GLY A 221 -10.29 7.58 3.90
N LEU A 222 -10.20 6.70 2.92
CA LEU A 222 -8.98 6.02 2.47
C LEU A 222 -8.70 6.57 1.07
N PRO A 223 -7.92 7.66 0.93
CA PRO A 223 -7.59 8.19 -0.38
C PRO A 223 -6.72 7.19 -1.14
N ASP A 224 -6.97 7.07 -2.44
CA ASP A 224 -6.10 6.34 -3.35
C ASP A 224 -4.76 7.09 -3.43
N VAL A 225 -3.64 6.37 -3.29
CA VAL A 225 -2.27 6.90 -3.33
C VAL A 225 -1.57 6.35 -4.55
#